data_c1610309fba17b1c726290364b034e39
#
_entry.id   c1610309fba17b1c726290364b034e39
#
_cell.length_a   1.000
_cell.length_b   1.000
_cell.length_c   1.000
_cell.angle_alpha   90.00
_cell.angle_beta   90.00
_cell.angle_gamma   90.00
#
_symmetry.space_group_name_H-M   'P 1'
#
loop_
_entity.id
_entity.type
_entity.pdbx_description
1 polymer ?
#
loop_
_entity_poly.entity_id
_entity_poly.type
_entity_poly.pdbx_seq_one_letter_code
_entity_poly.pdbx_strand_id
1 'polypeptide(L)'
;MKRIIASLLLLACFGWAGAQTLNVVTGDVTYAFTCDQTDDMEFTGTQSVTICNREFLLEDINQMAVVDEEIDDNTVNVSYSGTTAKIVVAGNIAQYINAEVSGAHVKIIADELLPDEVTYTLQGISSDGSFFMDGERKSVFILNGLSLNCPDSAAVNIQCGKLITMVLAEGTVNEFTDGLTSLADDGSDSHKAALVINGHSEWEGSGNLTLYGNVKHGLFADEYVILNNGLGNITVATAVGDGLHVNEYFQMLGGTVNITAIGDGIDVGAKSSSDAEENGQLIIEGGTLSVQTSGVDVKGMKCDAEMLISGGTNSVIVTGDGSKGLSAPGAINITGGKTTVVTTGEIATVDGDEKKPHGVKSDADITLAGGEIYVAASADGGKAFDTDAYIYTNGATVMGIGGKASTPSSLSTHEFTKYKDVNVAAGSTVSYDGVTFKVPEIYKNSSAKILVSK
;
A
#
# COMPACT_ATOMS: atom_id res chain seq x y z
N MET A 1 -8.64 -17.14 -48.95
CA MET A 1 -9.47 -18.24 -48.43
C MET A 1 -8.55 -19.16 -47.62
N LYS A 2 -8.34 -18.88 -46.33
CA LYS A 2 -7.68 -19.82 -45.43
C LYS A 2 -8.73 -20.86 -45.03
N ARG A 3 -8.50 -22.11 -45.42
CA ARG A 3 -9.33 -23.24 -45.00
C ARG A 3 -9.04 -23.48 -43.50
N ILE A 4 -9.99 -23.10 -42.65
CA ILE A 4 -10.05 -23.58 -41.28
C ILE A 4 -10.46 -25.05 -41.39
N ILE A 5 -9.51 -25.96 -41.17
CA ILE A 5 -9.79 -27.38 -40.99
C ILE A 5 -10.35 -27.50 -39.58
N ALA A 6 -11.65 -27.43 -39.45
CA ALA A 6 -12.35 -27.88 -38.26
C ALA A 6 -12.17 -29.40 -38.18
N SER A 7 -11.09 -29.85 -37.58
CA SER A 7 -11.00 -31.24 -37.16
C SER A 7 -11.94 -31.40 -35.98
N LEU A 8 -13.12 -31.96 -36.28
CA LEU A 8 -14.05 -32.44 -35.25
C LEU A 8 -13.34 -33.55 -34.49
N LEU A 9 -12.62 -33.22 -33.44
CA LEU A 9 -12.22 -34.20 -32.44
C LEU A 9 -13.46 -34.47 -31.58
N LEU A 10 -14.11 -35.59 -31.89
CA LEU A 10 -15.02 -36.26 -30.95
C LEU A 10 -14.15 -36.55 -29.72
N LEU A 11 -14.30 -35.77 -28.65
CA LEU A 11 -13.74 -36.08 -27.35
C LEU A 11 -14.49 -37.31 -26.82
N ALA A 12 -13.97 -38.49 -27.09
CA ALA A 12 -14.30 -39.66 -26.30
C ALA A 12 -13.51 -39.54 -25.02
N CYS A 13 -14.12 -39.08 -23.95
CA CYS A 13 -13.58 -39.11 -22.59
C CYS A 13 -13.40 -40.59 -22.19
N PHE A 14 -12.32 -41.22 -22.60
CA PHE A 14 -11.88 -42.52 -22.08
C PHE A 14 -10.86 -42.25 -20.94
N GLY A 15 -11.27 -42.64 -19.74
CA GLY A 15 -10.60 -42.48 -18.48
C GLY A 15 -9.10 -42.71 -18.49
N TRP A 16 -8.37 -41.61 -18.40
CA TRP A 16 -7.09 -41.53 -17.76
C TRP A 16 -7.18 -40.33 -16.79
N ALA A 17 -6.79 -40.55 -15.56
CA ALA A 17 -6.86 -39.56 -14.49
C ALA A 17 -5.78 -38.48 -14.70
N GLY A 18 -6.00 -37.59 -15.63
CA GLY A 18 -5.31 -36.33 -15.81
C GLY A 18 -6.38 -35.28 -16.07
N ALA A 19 -6.34 -34.16 -15.37
CA ALA A 19 -7.23 -33.05 -15.63
C ALA A 19 -6.93 -32.50 -17.03
N GLN A 20 -7.93 -32.57 -17.94
CA GLN A 20 -7.83 -32.03 -19.29
C GLN A 20 -8.69 -30.79 -19.38
N THR A 21 -8.16 -29.74 -19.99
CA THR A 21 -8.92 -28.51 -20.30
C THR A 21 -9.01 -28.29 -21.79
N LEU A 22 -10.15 -27.74 -22.22
CA LEU A 22 -10.33 -27.18 -23.54
C LEU A 22 -9.91 -25.70 -23.51
N ASN A 23 -8.84 -25.36 -24.16
CA ASN A 23 -8.39 -23.98 -24.31
C ASN A 23 -8.95 -23.38 -25.59
N VAL A 24 -9.68 -22.25 -25.46
CA VAL A 24 -10.15 -21.41 -26.57
C VAL A 24 -9.34 -20.11 -26.52
N VAL A 25 -8.50 -19.90 -27.54
CA VAL A 25 -7.59 -18.75 -27.62
C VAL A 25 -8.18 -17.70 -28.55
N THR A 26 -8.34 -16.49 -28.03
CA THR A 26 -8.76 -15.29 -28.79
C THR A 26 -7.72 -14.18 -28.55
N GLY A 27 -6.90 -13.89 -29.56
CA GLY A 27 -5.76 -12.97 -29.38
C GLY A 27 -4.77 -13.49 -28.32
N ASP A 28 -4.53 -12.70 -27.29
CA ASP A 28 -3.66 -13.02 -26.16
C ASP A 28 -4.43 -13.52 -24.92
N VAL A 29 -5.73 -13.78 -25.06
CA VAL A 29 -6.60 -14.30 -24.01
C VAL A 29 -6.94 -15.75 -24.28
N THR A 30 -6.73 -16.62 -23.31
CA THR A 30 -7.12 -18.03 -23.32
C THR A 30 -8.26 -18.24 -22.33
N TYR A 31 -9.35 -18.85 -22.77
CA TYR A 31 -10.42 -19.34 -21.89
C TYR A 31 -10.27 -20.84 -21.75
N ALA A 32 -10.07 -21.31 -20.51
CA ALA A 32 -9.74 -22.69 -20.20
C ALA A 32 -10.95 -23.37 -19.54
N PHE A 33 -11.58 -24.29 -20.23
CA PHE A 33 -12.79 -24.99 -19.79
C PHE A 33 -12.44 -26.41 -19.34
N THR A 34 -12.87 -26.81 -18.16
CA THR A 34 -12.79 -28.22 -17.73
C THR A 34 -13.72 -29.10 -18.56
N CYS A 35 -13.53 -30.40 -18.53
CA CYS A 35 -14.36 -31.35 -19.29
C CYS A 35 -15.85 -31.15 -19.02
N ASP A 36 -16.22 -30.99 -17.74
CA ASP A 36 -17.63 -30.85 -17.31
C ASP A 36 -18.26 -29.53 -17.84
N GLN A 37 -17.44 -28.49 -18.01
CA GLN A 37 -17.86 -27.18 -18.55
C GLN A 37 -18.07 -27.19 -20.06
N THR A 38 -17.64 -28.25 -20.75
CA THR A 38 -17.80 -28.40 -22.21
C THR A 38 -19.03 -29.21 -22.63
N ASP A 39 -19.76 -29.78 -21.67
CA ASP A 39 -20.97 -30.60 -21.98
C ASP A 39 -22.08 -29.80 -22.69
N ASP A 40 -22.14 -28.47 -22.43
CA ASP A 40 -23.10 -27.54 -23.02
C ASP A 40 -22.57 -26.81 -24.27
N MET A 41 -21.48 -27.30 -24.87
CA MET A 41 -20.91 -26.67 -26.07
C MET A 41 -21.87 -26.75 -27.26
N GLU A 42 -22.30 -25.57 -27.74
CA GLU A 42 -23.25 -25.48 -28.87
C GLU A 42 -22.71 -24.57 -29.98
N PHE A 43 -22.79 -25.07 -31.22
CA PHE A 43 -22.45 -24.29 -32.41
C PHE A 43 -23.70 -23.63 -33.00
N THR A 44 -23.67 -22.30 -33.13
CA THR A 44 -24.74 -21.54 -33.78
C THR A 44 -24.39 -21.31 -35.26
N GLY A 45 -24.87 -22.20 -36.10
CA GLY A 45 -24.56 -22.18 -37.51
C GLY A 45 -23.08 -22.34 -37.83
N THR A 46 -22.53 -21.41 -38.62
CA THR A 46 -21.08 -21.34 -38.96
C THR A 46 -20.43 -20.09 -38.43
N GLN A 47 -21.05 -19.42 -37.46
CA GLN A 47 -20.64 -18.10 -37.01
C GLN A 47 -20.05 -18.07 -35.58
N SER A 48 -20.63 -18.86 -34.67
CA SER A 48 -20.20 -18.84 -33.28
C SER A 48 -20.26 -20.21 -32.62
N VAL A 49 -19.56 -20.34 -31.51
CA VAL A 49 -19.66 -21.43 -30.54
C VAL A 49 -19.89 -20.85 -29.15
N THR A 50 -20.83 -21.43 -28.42
CA THR A 50 -21.12 -21.09 -27.03
C THR A 50 -20.59 -22.20 -26.14
N ILE A 51 -19.81 -21.86 -25.11
CA ILE A 51 -19.27 -22.80 -24.10
C ILE A 51 -19.46 -22.15 -22.73
N CYS A 52 -20.09 -22.85 -21.82
CA CYS A 52 -20.37 -22.35 -20.47
C CYS A 52 -20.97 -20.93 -20.45
N ASN A 53 -22.00 -20.72 -21.31
CA ASN A 53 -22.70 -19.46 -21.56
C ASN A 53 -21.86 -18.32 -22.18
N ARG A 54 -20.61 -18.55 -22.53
CA ARG A 54 -19.81 -17.57 -23.29
C ARG A 54 -19.88 -17.88 -24.76
N GLU A 55 -20.28 -16.88 -25.54
CA GLU A 55 -20.27 -16.96 -27.02
C GLU A 55 -18.90 -16.50 -27.56
N PHE A 56 -18.36 -17.27 -28.49
CA PHE A 56 -17.15 -16.97 -29.23
C PHE A 56 -17.47 -16.90 -30.73
N LEU A 57 -17.13 -15.81 -31.39
CA LEU A 57 -17.18 -15.76 -32.84
C LEU A 57 -16.06 -16.62 -33.42
N LEU A 58 -16.40 -17.50 -34.37
CA LEU A 58 -15.40 -18.42 -34.93
C LEU A 58 -14.27 -17.71 -35.70
N GLU A 59 -14.51 -16.48 -36.16
CA GLU A 59 -13.48 -15.66 -36.81
C GLU A 59 -12.45 -15.09 -35.83
N ASP A 60 -12.82 -14.94 -34.56
CA ASP A 60 -11.93 -14.41 -33.48
C ASP A 60 -11.11 -15.52 -32.81
N ILE A 61 -11.49 -16.79 -33.00
CA ILE A 61 -10.78 -17.92 -32.43
C ILE A 61 -9.49 -18.18 -33.21
N ASN A 62 -8.37 -17.98 -32.54
CA ASN A 62 -7.05 -18.32 -33.08
C ASN A 62 -6.73 -19.82 -32.98
N GLN A 63 -7.17 -20.44 -31.87
CA GLN A 63 -6.92 -21.83 -31.58
C GLN A 63 -8.00 -22.41 -30.66
N MET A 64 -8.35 -23.65 -30.83
CA MET A 64 -9.03 -24.52 -29.89
C MET A 64 -8.18 -25.78 -29.71
N ALA A 65 -7.83 -26.14 -28.51
CA ALA A 65 -7.00 -27.30 -28.20
C ALA A 65 -7.33 -27.88 -26.83
N VAL A 66 -7.31 -29.20 -26.75
CA VAL A 66 -7.31 -29.88 -25.44
C VAL A 66 -5.88 -30.01 -24.98
N VAL A 67 -5.64 -29.63 -23.73
CA VAL A 67 -4.33 -29.69 -23.06
C VAL A 67 -4.42 -30.49 -21.79
N ASP A 68 -3.31 -31.11 -21.38
CA ASP A 68 -3.20 -31.85 -20.11
C ASP A 68 -2.74 -30.86 -19.00
N GLU A 69 -3.59 -29.85 -18.75
CA GLU A 69 -3.37 -28.84 -17.72
C GLU A 69 -4.63 -28.74 -16.87
N GLU A 70 -4.46 -28.50 -15.59
CA GLU A 70 -5.53 -28.24 -14.63
C GLU A 70 -5.73 -26.74 -14.49
N ILE A 71 -6.97 -26.30 -14.36
CA ILE A 71 -7.31 -24.93 -14.02
C ILE A 71 -8.28 -24.93 -12.86
N ASP A 72 -7.99 -24.10 -11.86
CA ASP A 72 -8.89 -23.89 -10.73
C ASP A 72 -10.03 -22.96 -11.16
N ASP A 73 -11.23 -23.22 -10.66
CA ASP A 73 -12.38 -22.36 -10.84
C ASP A 73 -12.14 -20.95 -10.25
N ASN A 74 -12.82 -19.95 -10.80
CA ASN A 74 -12.75 -18.54 -10.36
C ASN A 74 -11.34 -17.96 -10.41
N THR A 75 -10.50 -18.38 -11.37
CA THR A 75 -9.13 -17.87 -11.51
C THR A 75 -8.93 -17.10 -12.83
N VAL A 76 -8.10 -16.06 -12.72
CA VAL A 76 -7.55 -15.31 -13.86
C VAL A 76 -6.04 -15.20 -13.66
N ASN A 77 -5.27 -15.81 -14.57
CA ASN A 77 -3.81 -15.78 -14.53
C ASN A 77 -3.27 -14.83 -15.61
N VAL A 78 -2.47 -13.85 -15.21
CA VAL A 78 -1.85 -12.88 -16.11
C VAL A 78 -0.34 -13.04 -16.07
N SER A 79 0.27 -13.23 -17.25
CA SER A 79 1.71 -13.42 -17.38
C SER A 79 2.29 -12.39 -18.34
N TYR A 80 3.25 -11.60 -17.86
CA TYR A 80 3.98 -10.59 -18.64
C TYR A 80 5.31 -11.12 -19.15
N SER A 81 5.65 -10.78 -20.40
CA SER A 81 6.93 -11.15 -21.01
C SER A 81 7.43 -10.02 -21.94
N GLY A 82 8.20 -9.11 -21.40
CA GLY A 82 8.73 -7.97 -22.14
C GLY A 82 7.63 -7.02 -22.60
N THR A 83 7.34 -7.00 -23.88
CA THR A 83 6.33 -6.10 -24.49
C THR A 83 4.98 -6.77 -24.72
N THR A 84 4.73 -7.94 -24.13
CA THR A 84 3.48 -8.69 -24.32
C THR A 84 2.96 -9.19 -22.98
N ALA A 85 1.66 -9.42 -22.92
CA ALA A 85 1.04 -10.13 -21.81
C ALA A 85 0.11 -11.24 -22.36
N LYS A 86 -0.17 -12.22 -21.52
CA LYS A 86 -1.16 -13.27 -21.79
C LYS A 86 -2.06 -13.44 -20.59
N ILE A 87 -3.33 -13.73 -20.88
CA ILE A 87 -4.35 -13.96 -19.85
C ILE A 87 -4.91 -15.36 -20.03
N VAL A 88 -5.08 -16.08 -18.92
CA VAL A 88 -5.85 -17.32 -18.87
C VAL A 88 -7.02 -17.12 -17.92
N VAL A 89 -8.22 -17.29 -18.40
CA VAL A 89 -9.48 -17.13 -17.65
C VAL A 89 -10.10 -18.51 -17.45
N ALA A 90 -10.46 -18.86 -16.22
CA ALA A 90 -11.19 -20.09 -15.94
C ALA A 90 -12.57 -20.12 -16.61
N GLY A 91 -12.95 -21.27 -17.16
CA GLY A 91 -14.15 -21.42 -17.97
C GLY A 91 -15.45 -21.11 -17.23
N ASN A 92 -15.53 -21.43 -15.93
CA ASN A 92 -16.73 -21.19 -15.11
C ASN A 92 -17.09 -19.70 -14.99
N ILE A 93 -16.09 -18.79 -15.08
CA ILE A 93 -16.29 -17.34 -15.02
C ILE A 93 -16.13 -16.65 -16.37
N ALA A 94 -15.86 -17.40 -17.44
CA ALA A 94 -15.55 -16.85 -18.76
C ALA A 94 -16.60 -15.85 -19.26
N GLN A 95 -17.89 -16.09 -19.01
CA GLN A 95 -18.97 -15.21 -19.47
C GLN A 95 -18.98 -13.84 -18.76
N TYR A 96 -18.38 -13.75 -17.57
CA TYR A 96 -18.37 -12.55 -16.71
C TYR A 96 -17.08 -11.73 -16.82
N ILE A 97 -16.05 -12.26 -17.47
CA ILE A 97 -14.75 -11.60 -17.57
C ILE A 97 -14.52 -11.10 -18.98
N ASN A 98 -14.48 -9.79 -19.14
CA ASN A 98 -14.01 -9.17 -20.38
C ASN A 98 -12.55 -8.76 -20.21
N ALA A 99 -11.65 -9.40 -20.96
CA ALA A 99 -10.22 -9.21 -20.88
C ALA A 99 -9.66 -8.70 -22.20
N GLU A 100 -8.89 -7.64 -22.15
CA GLU A 100 -8.24 -7.01 -23.29
C GLU A 100 -6.72 -6.92 -23.03
N VAL A 101 -5.94 -7.17 -24.07
CA VAL A 101 -4.48 -7.05 -24.05
C VAL A 101 -4.04 -6.19 -25.22
N SER A 102 -3.25 -5.16 -24.93
CA SER A 102 -2.60 -4.31 -25.93
C SER A 102 -1.11 -4.21 -25.62
N GLY A 103 -0.28 -4.99 -26.32
CA GLY A 103 1.12 -5.13 -25.93
C GLY A 103 1.25 -5.81 -24.56
N ALA A 104 1.81 -5.10 -23.59
CA ALA A 104 1.84 -5.54 -22.18
C ALA A 104 0.88 -4.75 -21.27
N HIS A 105 -0.11 -4.05 -21.87
CA HIS A 105 -1.16 -3.39 -21.10
C HIS A 105 -2.38 -4.31 -21.03
N VAL A 106 -2.76 -4.68 -19.82
CA VAL A 106 -3.86 -5.59 -19.52
C VAL A 106 -5.01 -4.79 -18.92
N LYS A 107 -6.21 -4.99 -19.48
CA LYS A 107 -7.45 -4.44 -18.93
C LYS A 107 -8.46 -5.57 -18.73
N ILE A 108 -8.98 -5.68 -17.52
CA ILE A 108 -10.00 -6.65 -17.14
C ILE A 108 -11.21 -5.91 -16.60
N ILE A 109 -12.38 -6.21 -17.14
CA ILE A 109 -13.68 -5.77 -16.60
C ILE A 109 -14.43 -7.01 -16.17
N ALA A 110 -14.73 -7.09 -14.88
CA ALA A 110 -15.53 -8.15 -14.29
C ALA A 110 -16.98 -7.68 -14.15
N ASP A 111 -17.90 -8.45 -14.72
CA ASP A 111 -19.33 -8.14 -14.71
C ASP A 111 -19.89 -8.14 -13.29
N GLU A 112 -20.83 -7.24 -13.00
CA GLU A 112 -21.53 -7.15 -11.71
C GLU A 112 -22.31 -8.43 -11.34
N LEU A 113 -22.64 -9.26 -12.33
CA LEU A 113 -23.33 -10.55 -12.14
C LEU A 113 -22.37 -11.72 -11.81
N LEU A 114 -21.06 -11.47 -11.77
CA LEU A 114 -20.08 -12.47 -11.35
C LEU A 114 -20.48 -13.05 -9.99
N PRO A 115 -20.66 -14.39 -9.86
CA PRO A 115 -21.31 -14.95 -8.67
C PRO A 115 -20.41 -14.97 -7.43
N ASP A 116 -19.11 -15.20 -7.60
CA ASP A 116 -18.18 -15.51 -6.54
C ASP A 116 -16.92 -14.61 -6.56
N GLU A 117 -16.10 -14.73 -5.54
CA GLU A 117 -14.77 -14.12 -5.47
C GLU A 117 -13.85 -14.69 -6.55
N VAL A 118 -13.01 -13.82 -7.13
CA VAL A 118 -12.03 -14.20 -8.17
C VAL A 118 -10.62 -14.04 -7.65
N THR A 119 -9.79 -15.04 -7.94
CA THR A 119 -8.34 -14.98 -7.70
C THR A 119 -7.61 -14.58 -8.98
N TYR A 120 -6.93 -13.44 -8.92
CA TYR A 120 -6.05 -12.93 -9.98
C TYR A 120 -4.59 -13.24 -9.61
N THR A 121 -3.91 -14.10 -10.38
CA THR A 121 -2.47 -14.33 -10.23
C THR A 121 -1.72 -13.52 -11.26
N LEU A 122 -0.87 -12.59 -10.80
CA LEU A 122 -0.13 -11.66 -11.64
C LEU A 122 1.37 -11.96 -11.55
N GLN A 123 2.02 -12.20 -12.69
CA GLN A 123 3.44 -12.55 -12.72
C GLN A 123 4.17 -12.06 -13.97
N GLY A 124 5.50 -12.04 -13.91
CA GLY A 124 6.35 -11.71 -15.05
C GLY A 124 6.80 -10.25 -15.07
N ILE A 125 7.42 -9.83 -16.16
CA ILE A 125 8.14 -8.56 -16.23
C ILE A 125 7.79 -7.82 -17.51
N SER A 126 7.48 -6.51 -17.38
CA SER A 126 7.39 -5.58 -18.50
C SER A 126 7.98 -4.22 -18.15
N SER A 127 8.75 -3.66 -19.08
CA SER A 127 9.28 -2.29 -18.98
C SER A 127 8.33 -1.23 -19.57
N ASP A 128 7.23 -1.67 -20.18
CA ASP A 128 6.15 -0.84 -20.73
C ASP A 128 4.86 -1.66 -20.66
N GLY A 129 4.26 -1.72 -19.48
CA GLY A 129 3.09 -2.55 -19.22
C GLY A 129 2.34 -2.09 -17.98
N SER A 130 1.05 -2.41 -17.97
CA SER A 130 0.15 -2.08 -16.87
C SER A 130 -0.89 -3.17 -16.65
N PHE A 131 -1.44 -3.17 -15.44
CA PHE A 131 -2.60 -3.96 -15.09
C PHE A 131 -3.73 -3.05 -14.60
N PHE A 132 -4.88 -3.13 -15.25
CA PHE A 132 -6.11 -2.47 -14.84
C PHE A 132 -7.22 -3.52 -14.64
N MET A 133 -7.91 -3.44 -13.51
CA MET A 133 -9.09 -4.26 -13.24
C MET A 133 -10.21 -3.37 -12.68
N ASP A 134 -11.42 -3.57 -13.19
CA ASP A 134 -12.67 -2.96 -12.71
C ASP A 134 -13.69 -4.06 -12.43
N GLY A 135 -14.35 -4.02 -11.27
CA GLY A 135 -15.33 -5.03 -10.86
C GLY A 135 -15.97 -4.76 -9.52
N GLU A 136 -17.06 -5.46 -9.24
CA GLU A 136 -17.93 -5.26 -8.07
C GLU A 136 -17.93 -6.47 -7.12
N ARG A 137 -16.93 -7.37 -7.20
CA ARG A 137 -16.84 -8.55 -6.35
C ARG A 137 -15.54 -8.55 -5.53
N LYS A 138 -15.59 -9.20 -4.37
CA LYS A 138 -14.39 -9.51 -3.59
C LYS A 138 -13.37 -10.20 -4.50
N SER A 139 -12.13 -9.84 -4.33
CA SER A 139 -11.07 -10.34 -5.20
C SER A 139 -9.79 -10.59 -4.43
N VAL A 140 -9.06 -11.64 -4.81
CA VAL A 140 -7.72 -11.94 -4.32
C VAL A 140 -6.72 -11.64 -5.42
N PHE A 141 -5.70 -10.84 -5.13
CA PHE A 141 -4.60 -10.54 -6.04
C PHE A 141 -3.30 -11.16 -5.52
N ILE A 142 -2.83 -12.19 -6.19
CA ILE A 142 -1.55 -12.85 -5.87
C ILE A 142 -0.46 -12.23 -6.74
N LEU A 143 0.43 -11.47 -6.10
CA LEU A 143 1.63 -10.92 -6.73
C LEU A 143 2.74 -11.97 -6.69
N ASN A 144 2.95 -12.64 -7.83
CA ASN A 144 3.85 -13.79 -7.95
C ASN A 144 5.08 -13.46 -8.81
N GLY A 145 5.88 -12.50 -8.37
CA GLY A 145 7.06 -12.05 -9.11
C GLY A 145 6.69 -11.12 -10.26
N LEU A 146 5.80 -10.15 -10.00
CA LEU A 146 5.34 -9.16 -10.96
C LEU A 146 6.23 -7.91 -10.92
N SER A 147 6.82 -7.54 -12.06
CA SER A 147 7.55 -6.29 -12.22
C SER A 147 6.99 -5.51 -13.41
N LEU A 148 6.36 -4.37 -13.13
CA LEU A 148 5.76 -3.51 -14.14
C LEU A 148 6.30 -2.09 -14.02
N ASN A 149 6.75 -1.55 -15.15
CA ASN A 149 6.96 -0.13 -15.35
C ASN A 149 5.92 0.36 -16.37
N CYS A 150 5.13 1.36 -15.99
CA CYS A 150 4.16 1.99 -16.88
C CYS A 150 4.53 3.48 -17.06
N PRO A 151 5.03 3.89 -18.22
CA PRO A 151 5.43 5.28 -18.46
C PRO A 151 4.27 6.28 -18.40
N ASP A 152 3.05 5.85 -18.68
CA ASP A 152 1.91 6.72 -18.95
C ASP A 152 0.80 6.66 -17.88
N SER A 153 0.87 5.73 -16.92
CA SER A 153 -0.14 5.59 -15.87
C SER A 153 0.38 4.85 -14.64
N ALA A 154 -0.49 4.50 -13.70
CA ALA A 154 -0.20 3.54 -12.64
C ALA A 154 0.22 2.19 -13.25
N ALA A 155 1.22 1.54 -12.65
CA ALA A 155 1.61 0.20 -13.07
C ALA A 155 0.52 -0.83 -12.76
N VAL A 156 -0.13 -0.70 -11.61
CA VAL A 156 -1.27 -1.53 -11.19
C VAL A 156 -2.38 -0.62 -10.69
N ASN A 157 -3.59 -0.81 -11.24
CA ASN A 157 -4.78 -0.04 -10.87
C ASN A 157 -5.98 -0.98 -10.71
N ILE A 158 -6.46 -1.11 -9.49
CA ILE A 158 -7.56 -2.01 -9.10
C ILE A 158 -8.75 -1.15 -8.67
N GLN A 159 -9.84 -1.20 -9.43
CA GLN A 159 -11.08 -0.49 -9.20
C GLN A 159 -12.16 -1.52 -8.81
N CYS A 160 -12.31 -1.80 -7.53
CA CYS A 160 -13.17 -2.91 -7.07
C CYS A 160 -14.03 -2.48 -5.91
N GLY A 161 -14.30 -1.47 -5.41
CA GLY A 161 -15.24 -1.04 -4.34
C GLY A 161 -15.62 -2.09 -3.28
N LYS A 162 -14.92 -3.23 -3.19
CA LYS A 162 -15.17 -4.34 -2.25
C LYS A 162 -13.86 -4.76 -1.57
N LEU A 163 -13.93 -5.84 -0.77
CA LEU A 163 -12.73 -6.38 -0.14
C LEU A 163 -11.77 -6.94 -1.20
N ILE A 164 -10.53 -6.48 -1.13
CA ILE A 164 -9.40 -6.89 -1.93
C ILE A 164 -8.36 -7.52 -1.00
N THR A 165 -8.07 -8.81 -1.19
CA THR A 165 -6.96 -9.46 -0.51
C THR A 165 -5.72 -9.38 -1.39
N MET A 166 -4.68 -8.66 -0.93
CA MET A 166 -3.39 -8.56 -1.63
C MET A 166 -2.42 -9.57 -1.03
N VAL A 167 -1.98 -10.54 -1.84
CA VAL A 167 -1.06 -11.59 -1.40
C VAL A 167 0.31 -11.39 -2.03
N LEU A 168 1.33 -11.17 -1.21
CA LEU A 168 2.73 -11.21 -1.64
C LEU A 168 3.21 -12.66 -1.60
N ALA A 169 3.26 -13.34 -2.74
CA ALA A 169 3.61 -14.75 -2.78
C ALA A 169 5.00 -15.01 -2.18
N GLU A 170 5.14 -16.09 -1.43
CA GLU A 170 6.37 -16.43 -0.71
C GLU A 170 7.59 -16.51 -1.63
N GLY A 171 8.70 -15.90 -1.22
CA GLY A 171 9.97 -15.91 -1.95
C GLY A 171 9.99 -15.05 -3.21
N THR A 172 8.91 -14.31 -3.50
CA THR A 172 8.85 -13.44 -4.68
C THR A 172 9.28 -12.00 -4.40
N VAL A 173 9.70 -11.33 -5.46
CA VAL A 173 9.98 -9.90 -5.49
C VAL A 173 9.09 -9.26 -6.55
N ASN A 174 8.30 -8.29 -6.13
CA ASN A 174 7.40 -7.53 -6.98
C ASN A 174 7.86 -6.08 -7.03
N GLU A 175 7.70 -5.41 -8.18
CA GLU A 175 8.16 -4.05 -8.37
C GLU A 175 7.21 -3.28 -9.28
N PHE A 176 6.74 -2.11 -8.84
CA PHE A 176 5.84 -1.25 -9.62
C PHE A 176 6.43 0.13 -9.73
N THR A 177 6.46 0.63 -10.97
CA THR A 177 6.97 1.94 -11.31
C THR A 177 5.96 2.65 -12.20
N ASP A 178 5.48 3.82 -11.79
CA ASP A 178 4.69 4.70 -12.65
C ASP A 178 5.58 5.61 -13.50
N GLY A 179 4.98 6.31 -14.46
CA GLY A 179 5.70 7.16 -15.41
C GLY A 179 6.37 8.37 -14.78
N LEU A 180 7.38 8.87 -15.49
CA LEU A 180 8.06 10.13 -15.16
C LEU A 180 7.42 11.35 -15.82
N THR A 181 6.57 11.15 -16.83
CA THR A 181 5.87 12.23 -17.51
C THR A 181 4.72 12.70 -16.62
N SER A 182 4.75 13.98 -16.28
CA SER A 182 3.60 14.63 -15.68
C SER A 182 2.48 14.60 -16.71
N LEU A 183 1.67 13.57 -16.69
CA LEU A 183 0.40 13.61 -17.36
C LEU A 183 -0.40 14.72 -16.69
N ALA A 184 -1.08 15.52 -17.49
CA ALA A 184 -1.96 16.54 -16.95
C ALA A 184 -2.89 15.84 -15.98
N ASP A 185 -3.05 16.40 -14.78
CA ASP A 185 -4.02 15.92 -13.80
C ASP A 185 -5.40 16.06 -14.44
N ASP A 186 -5.86 14.99 -15.07
CA ASP A 186 -7.17 14.91 -15.73
C ASP A 186 -8.27 14.50 -14.74
N GLY A 187 -7.91 14.39 -13.45
CA GLY A 187 -8.79 13.95 -12.38
C GLY A 187 -9.04 12.42 -12.37
N SER A 188 -8.37 11.66 -13.24
CA SER A 188 -8.48 10.20 -13.21
C SER A 188 -7.63 9.60 -12.09
N ASP A 189 -8.13 8.52 -11.48
CA ASP A 189 -7.40 7.80 -10.42
C ASP A 189 -6.19 7.03 -10.97
N SER A 190 -6.10 6.86 -12.29
CA SER A 190 -5.06 6.08 -12.96
C SER A 190 -3.64 6.64 -12.80
N HIS A 191 -3.51 7.91 -12.42
CA HIS A 191 -2.21 8.61 -12.32
C HIS A 191 -1.84 9.02 -10.91
N LYS A 192 -2.55 8.53 -9.90
CA LYS A 192 -2.30 8.96 -8.50
C LYS A 192 -1.11 8.28 -7.84
N ALA A 193 -0.73 7.08 -8.26
CA ALA A 193 0.33 6.30 -7.62
C ALA A 193 0.89 5.21 -8.55
N ALA A 194 2.01 4.60 -8.16
CA ALA A 194 2.51 3.39 -8.81
C ALA A 194 1.55 2.20 -8.64
N LEU A 195 0.90 2.12 -7.47
CA LEU A 195 -0.18 1.19 -7.15
C LEU A 195 -1.41 1.94 -6.68
N VAL A 196 -2.52 1.77 -7.38
CA VAL A 196 -3.84 2.36 -7.06
C VAL A 196 -4.80 1.26 -6.67
N ILE A 197 -5.48 1.41 -5.54
CA ILE A 197 -6.49 0.49 -5.05
C ILE A 197 -7.74 1.29 -4.66
N ASN A 198 -8.83 1.04 -5.34
CA ASN A 198 -10.15 1.57 -4.96
C ASN A 198 -10.98 0.40 -4.40
N GLY A 199 -10.93 0.24 -3.10
CA GLY A 199 -11.58 -0.83 -2.34
C GLY A 199 -10.88 -1.09 -1.02
N HIS A 200 -11.57 -1.78 -0.11
CA HIS A 200 -11.02 -2.21 1.17
C HIS A 200 -9.89 -3.20 0.94
N SER A 201 -8.68 -2.94 1.44
CA SER A 201 -7.56 -3.83 1.16
C SER A 201 -6.92 -4.43 2.40
N GLU A 202 -6.81 -5.76 2.42
CA GLU A 202 -6.12 -6.53 3.43
C GLU A 202 -4.92 -7.25 2.80
N TRP A 203 -3.75 -7.13 3.43
CA TRP A 203 -2.49 -7.58 2.87
C TRP A 203 -1.89 -8.72 3.66
N GLU A 204 -1.43 -9.76 2.95
CA GLU A 204 -0.80 -10.93 3.53
C GLU A 204 0.29 -11.53 2.63
N GLY A 205 0.90 -12.64 3.07
CA GLY A 205 1.98 -13.31 2.35
C GLY A 205 3.36 -12.73 2.67
N SER A 206 4.41 -13.51 2.48
CA SER A 206 5.77 -13.22 2.96
C SER A 206 6.73 -12.72 1.88
N GLY A 207 6.23 -12.44 0.67
CA GLY A 207 7.01 -11.88 -0.44
C GLY A 207 7.39 -10.39 -0.21
N ASN A 208 7.99 -9.79 -1.23
CA ASN A 208 8.42 -8.40 -1.18
C ASN A 208 7.75 -7.58 -2.29
N LEU A 209 7.43 -6.32 -1.98
CA LEU A 209 6.94 -5.34 -2.95
C LEU A 209 7.75 -4.05 -2.84
N THR A 210 8.20 -3.54 -4.00
CA THR A 210 8.84 -2.23 -4.10
C THR A 210 8.03 -1.32 -5.00
N LEU A 211 7.78 -0.10 -4.56
CA LEU A 211 7.00 0.93 -5.27
C LEU A 211 7.88 2.14 -5.57
N TYR A 212 7.79 2.64 -6.79
CA TYR A 212 8.41 3.87 -7.26
C TYR A 212 7.32 4.83 -7.75
N GLY A 213 6.85 5.72 -6.87
CA GLY A 213 5.85 6.75 -7.16
C GLY A 213 6.51 7.99 -7.77
N ASN A 214 6.84 7.93 -9.05
CA ASN A 214 7.55 9.02 -9.74
C ASN A 214 6.64 10.18 -10.12
N VAL A 215 5.32 9.93 -10.23
CA VAL A 215 4.34 10.97 -10.56
C VAL A 215 3.76 11.60 -9.30
N LYS A 216 3.31 10.77 -8.33
CA LYS A 216 2.72 11.28 -7.08
C LYS A 216 3.01 10.35 -5.90
N HIS A 217 2.15 9.40 -5.60
CA HIS A 217 2.26 8.52 -4.43
C HIS A 217 2.91 7.18 -4.77
N GLY A 218 3.46 6.51 -3.78
CA GLY A 218 3.86 5.10 -3.91
C GLY A 218 2.62 4.20 -4.01
N LEU A 219 1.76 4.27 -2.99
CA LEU A 219 0.44 3.65 -2.93
C LEU A 219 -0.63 4.74 -2.74
N PHE A 220 -1.70 4.65 -3.52
CA PHE A 220 -2.97 5.34 -3.25
C PHE A 220 -4.06 4.30 -2.99
N ALA A 221 -4.71 4.38 -1.84
CA ALA A 221 -5.88 3.57 -1.50
C ALA A 221 -7.08 4.48 -1.17
N ASP A 222 -8.21 4.29 -1.87
CA ASP A 222 -9.40 5.12 -1.66
C ASP A 222 -10.27 4.65 -0.48
N GLU A 223 -9.95 3.49 0.08
CA GLU A 223 -10.56 2.89 1.25
C GLU A 223 -9.45 2.49 2.24
N TYR A 224 -9.77 1.66 3.24
CA TYR A 224 -8.79 1.25 4.24
C TYR A 224 -7.70 0.30 3.71
N VAL A 225 -6.58 0.33 4.44
CA VAL A 225 -5.47 -0.62 4.26
C VAL A 225 -5.15 -1.29 5.58
N ILE A 226 -5.20 -2.62 5.61
CA ILE A 226 -4.77 -3.43 6.76
C ILE A 226 -3.58 -4.30 6.35
N LEU A 227 -2.44 -4.13 7.04
CA LEU A 227 -1.25 -4.97 6.86
C LEU A 227 -1.24 -6.05 7.93
N ASN A 228 -1.53 -7.30 7.54
CA ASN A 228 -1.71 -8.42 8.45
C ASN A 228 -0.39 -8.94 9.05
N ASN A 229 -0.50 -9.70 10.13
CA ASN A 229 0.63 -10.40 10.74
C ASN A 229 1.25 -11.41 9.75
N GLY A 230 2.59 -11.44 9.72
CA GLY A 230 3.32 -12.33 8.81
C GLY A 230 3.50 -11.77 7.39
N LEU A 231 2.99 -10.57 7.11
CA LEU A 231 3.28 -9.88 5.86
C LEU A 231 4.80 -9.66 5.71
N GLY A 232 5.31 -9.82 4.48
CA GLY A 232 6.71 -9.58 4.15
C GLY A 232 7.09 -8.10 4.13
N ASN A 233 7.81 -7.68 3.10
CA ASN A 233 8.31 -6.31 3.03
C ASN A 233 7.56 -5.49 1.99
N ILE A 234 7.11 -4.29 2.37
CA ILE A 234 6.67 -3.24 1.46
C ILE A 234 7.67 -2.09 1.52
N THR A 235 8.23 -1.72 0.39
CA THR A 235 9.18 -0.61 0.26
C THR A 235 8.65 0.41 -0.73
N VAL A 236 8.40 1.62 -0.27
CA VAL A 236 8.29 2.78 -1.16
C VAL A 236 9.69 3.36 -1.29
N ALA A 237 10.37 3.02 -2.39
CA ALA A 237 11.74 3.41 -2.63
C ALA A 237 11.87 4.91 -2.92
N THR A 238 10.85 5.48 -3.57
CA THR A 238 10.66 6.91 -3.78
C THR A 238 9.19 7.23 -3.99
N ALA A 239 8.75 8.38 -3.52
CA ALA A 239 7.47 9.00 -3.89
C ALA A 239 7.66 10.50 -3.99
N VAL A 240 7.15 11.11 -5.07
CA VAL A 240 7.14 12.57 -5.27
C VAL A 240 6.08 13.21 -4.37
N GLY A 241 4.93 12.57 -4.22
CA GLY A 241 3.92 12.84 -3.20
C GLY A 241 4.16 12.00 -1.97
N ASP A 242 3.10 11.44 -1.41
CA ASP A 242 3.15 10.65 -0.18
C ASP A 242 3.64 9.23 -0.46
N GLY A 243 4.26 8.63 0.55
CA GLY A 243 4.65 7.23 0.45
C GLY A 243 3.42 6.33 0.34
N LEU A 244 2.56 6.38 1.35
CA LEU A 244 1.24 5.75 1.37
C LEU A 244 0.20 6.86 1.58
N HIS A 245 -0.73 7.00 0.64
CA HIS A 245 -1.90 7.86 0.76
C HIS A 245 -3.14 6.97 0.87
N VAL A 246 -3.76 6.97 2.02
CA VAL A 246 -4.86 6.05 2.37
C VAL A 246 -6.04 6.88 2.83
N ASN A 247 -7.19 6.70 2.22
CA ASN A 247 -8.42 7.23 2.77
C ASN A 247 -9.05 6.20 3.72
N GLU A 248 -9.99 6.64 4.54
CA GLU A 248 -10.67 5.88 5.56
C GLU A 248 -9.76 5.55 6.77
N TYR A 249 -8.96 4.50 6.78
CA TYR A 249 -7.98 4.25 7.86
C TYR A 249 -6.81 3.36 7.41
N PHE A 250 -5.71 3.44 8.17
CA PHE A 250 -4.55 2.56 8.00
C PHE A 250 -4.26 1.80 9.28
N GLN A 251 -4.16 0.47 9.19
CA GLN A 251 -3.82 -0.40 10.31
C GLN A 251 -2.65 -1.31 9.96
N MET A 252 -1.61 -1.31 10.80
CA MET A 252 -0.45 -2.19 10.66
C MET A 252 -0.36 -3.14 11.85
N LEU A 253 -0.70 -4.42 11.62
CA LEU A 253 -0.59 -5.50 12.60
C LEU A 253 0.79 -6.15 12.57
N GLY A 254 1.47 -6.14 11.42
CA GLY A 254 2.77 -6.78 11.24
C GLY A 254 3.49 -6.36 9.95
N GLY A 255 4.46 -7.16 9.53
CA GLY A 255 5.27 -6.90 8.34
C GLY A 255 6.40 -5.89 8.55
N THR A 256 7.07 -5.56 7.44
CA THR A 256 8.10 -4.51 7.39
C THR A 256 7.73 -3.49 6.33
N VAL A 257 7.64 -2.22 6.72
CA VAL A 257 7.34 -1.11 5.80
C VAL A 257 8.48 -0.10 5.82
N ASN A 258 9.05 0.19 4.64
CA ASN A 258 10.09 1.19 4.47
C ASN A 258 9.60 2.25 3.47
N ILE A 259 9.65 3.52 3.84
CA ILE A 259 9.14 4.62 3.02
C ILE A 259 10.20 5.70 2.88
N THR A 260 10.42 6.12 1.63
CA THR A 260 11.14 7.34 1.28
C THR A 260 10.24 8.19 0.41
N ALA A 261 9.88 9.39 0.86
CA ALA A 261 8.96 10.28 0.16
C ALA A 261 9.41 11.74 0.20
N ILE A 262 8.99 12.53 -0.79
CA ILE A 262 9.11 13.99 -0.75
C ILE A 262 7.90 14.58 -0.02
N GLY A 263 6.71 14.05 -0.24
CA GLY A 263 5.47 14.35 0.49
C GLY A 263 5.43 13.73 1.88
N ASP A 264 4.23 13.49 2.39
CA ASP A 264 4.03 12.81 3.67
C ASP A 264 4.47 11.33 3.56
N GLY A 265 4.97 10.76 4.66
CA GLY A 265 5.36 9.36 4.64
C GLY A 265 4.12 8.44 4.58
N ILE A 266 3.24 8.60 5.54
CA ILE A 266 1.90 8.00 5.57
C ILE A 266 0.90 9.13 5.80
N ASP A 267 -0.02 9.33 4.87
CA ASP A 267 -1.14 10.27 4.97
C ASP A 267 -2.45 9.49 5.00
N VAL A 268 -3.19 9.60 6.11
CA VAL A 268 -4.49 8.94 6.28
C VAL A 268 -5.58 9.99 6.32
N GLY A 269 -6.38 10.03 5.27
CA GLY A 269 -7.55 10.90 5.16
C GLY A 269 -8.81 10.26 5.73
N ALA A 270 -9.73 11.07 6.26
CA ALA A 270 -11.06 10.61 6.61
C ALA A 270 -11.96 10.61 5.37
N LYS A 271 -12.71 9.53 5.17
CA LYS A 271 -13.65 9.37 4.06
C LYS A 271 -15.06 9.79 4.49
N SER A 272 -15.62 10.80 3.84
CA SER A 272 -16.93 11.37 4.22
C SER A 272 -18.12 10.39 4.08
N SER A 273 -17.95 9.33 3.29
CA SER A 273 -18.96 8.29 3.07
C SER A 273 -18.78 7.08 3.99
N SER A 274 -17.75 7.04 4.83
CA SER A 274 -17.50 5.92 5.74
C SER A 274 -18.15 6.13 7.10
N ASP A 275 -18.82 5.09 7.60
CA ASP A 275 -19.35 5.01 8.96
C ASP A 275 -18.44 4.18 9.89
N ALA A 276 -17.21 3.83 9.44
CA ALA A 276 -16.25 3.08 10.24
C ALA A 276 -15.83 3.90 11.48
N GLU A 277 -15.70 3.23 12.64
CA GLU A 277 -15.25 3.85 13.89
C GLU A 277 -13.79 4.34 13.75
N GLU A 278 -13.00 3.65 12.95
CA GLU A 278 -11.60 3.93 12.68
C GLU A 278 -11.39 5.01 11.59
N ASN A 279 -12.45 5.55 11.01
CA ASN A 279 -12.35 6.48 9.89
C ASN A 279 -11.42 7.68 10.20
N GLY A 280 -10.43 7.89 9.38
CA GLY A 280 -9.37 8.88 9.55
C GLY A 280 -8.28 8.50 10.53
N GLN A 281 -8.26 7.28 11.09
CA GLN A 281 -7.26 6.86 12.09
C GLN A 281 -6.03 6.21 11.46
N LEU A 282 -4.88 6.41 12.12
CA LEU A 282 -3.64 5.69 11.84
C LEU A 282 -3.30 4.81 13.05
N ILE A 283 -3.24 3.47 12.82
CA ILE A 283 -3.14 2.47 13.88
C ILE A 283 -1.92 1.58 13.64
N ILE A 284 -0.96 1.57 14.57
CA ILE A 284 0.22 0.68 14.52
C ILE A 284 0.21 -0.23 15.75
N GLU A 285 0.02 -1.52 15.52
CA GLU A 285 -0.02 -2.53 16.58
C GLU A 285 1.20 -3.46 16.56
N GLY A 286 1.93 -3.53 15.44
CA GLY A 286 3.08 -4.41 15.31
C GLY A 286 3.96 -4.09 14.10
N GLY A 287 4.91 -4.98 13.84
CA GLY A 287 5.81 -4.89 12.69
C GLY A 287 6.99 -3.93 12.85
N THR A 288 7.62 -3.61 11.74
CA THR A 288 8.73 -2.66 11.64
C THR A 288 8.39 -1.59 10.62
N LEU A 289 8.36 -0.34 11.04
CA LEU A 289 8.06 0.82 10.20
C LEU A 289 9.26 1.77 10.17
N SER A 290 9.73 2.10 8.97
CA SER A 290 10.77 3.10 8.73
C SER A 290 10.28 4.13 7.72
N VAL A 291 10.19 5.39 8.12
CA VAL A 291 9.71 6.49 7.30
C VAL A 291 10.78 7.56 7.20
N GLN A 292 11.07 8.02 5.98
CA GLN A 292 11.94 9.16 5.70
C GLN A 292 11.22 10.12 4.75
N THR A 293 11.06 11.39 5.16
CA THR A 293 10.46 12.44 4.33
C THR A 293 11.33 13.69 4.29
N SER A 294 11.23 14.45 3.18
CA SER A 294 12.16 15.56 2.92
C SER A 294 11.53 16.87 2.43
N GLY A 295 10.26 16.90 2.07
CA GLY A 295 9.58 18.10 1.60
C GLY A 295 9.32 19.14 2.70
N VAL A 296 8.92 20.33 2.29
CA VAL A 296 8.56 21.43 3.21
C VAL A 296 7.13 21.23 3.73
N ASP A 297 6.89 21.45 5.02
CA ASP A 297 5.63 21.28 5.75
C ASP A 297 4.98 19.89 5.58
N VAL A 298 5.81 18.87 5.40
CA VAL A 298 5.37 17.47 5.34
C VAL A 298 5.40 16.79 6.72
N LYS A 299 4.78 15.64 6.83
CA LYS A 299 4.74 14.85 8.06
C LYS A 299 5.29 13.43 7.78
N GLY A 300 5.99 12.89 8.76
CA GLY A 300 6.39 11.48 8.68
C GLY A 300 5.17 10.57 8.67
N MET A 301 4.28 10.76 9.65
CA MET A 301 2.96 10.11 9.70
C MET A 301 1.90 11.16 10.05
N LYS A 302 0.82 11.17 9.29
CA LYS A 302 -0.31 12.08 9.45
C LYS A 302 -1.62 11.29 9.37
N CYS A 303 -2.62 11.74 10.10
CA CYS A 303 -3.99 11.26 9.96
C CYS A 303 -4.99 12.39 10.24
N ASP A 304 -6.25 12.18 9.82
CA ASP A 304 -7.32 13.17 9.98
C ASP A 304 -8.18 12.95 11.25
N ALA A 305 -7.90 11.88 12.02
CA ALA A 305 -8.56 11.60 13.29
C ALA A 305 -7.51 11.34 14.39
N GLU A 306 -7.55 10.19 15.04
CA GLU A 306 -6.62 9.78 16.09
C GLU A 306 -5.46 8.95 15.57
N MET A 307 -4.33 9.01 16.26
CA MET A 307 -3.18 8.13 16.01
C MET A 307 -2.94 7.23 17.22
N LEU A 308 -2.99 5.90 16.99
CA LEU A 308 -2.73 4.89 18.01
C LEU A 308 -1.45 4.11 17.66
N ILE A 309 -0.48 4.09 18.56
CA ILE A 309 0.73 3.26 18.46
C ILE A 309 0.79 2.37 19.70
N SER A 310 0.37 1.12 19.56
CA SER A 310 0.35 0.14 20.63
C SER A 310 1.48 -0.89 20.55
N GLY A 311 2.24 -0.91 19.43
CA GLY A 311 3.30 -1.88 19.21
C GLY A 311 4.30 -1.48 18.13
N GLY A 312 5.07 -2.48 17.69
CA GLY A 312 6.05 -2.36 16.62
C GLY A 312 7.35 -1.65 16.98
N THR A 313 8.22 -1.57 15.97
CA THR A 313 9.44 -0.76 16.00
C THR A 313 9.33 0.31 14.93
N ASN A 314 9.13 1.56 15.34
CA ASN A 314 8.79 2.67 14.48
C ASN A 314 9.91 3.69 14.45
N SER A 315 10.41 4.01 13.27
CA SER A 315 11.46 5.01 13.04
C SER A 315 10.97 6.04 12.02
N VAL A 316 10.86 7.29 12.43
CA VAL A 316 10.36 8.38 11.57
C VAL A 316 11.42 9.48 11.52
N ILE A 317 11.93 9.77 10.35
CA ILE A 317 12.95 10.82 10.11
C ILE A 317 12.37 11.82 9.11
N VAL A 318 12.28 13.08 9.52
CA VAL A 318 11.75 14.17 8.69
C VAL A 318 12.80 15.28 8.61
N THR A 319 13.23 15.58 7.39
CA THR A 319 14.30 16.54 7.16
C THR A 319 13.83 17.88 6.62
N GLY A 320 12.60 17.96 6.15
CA GLY A 320 12.03 19.16 5.54
C GLY A 320 11.75 20.27 6.55
N ASP A 321 11.81 21.53 6.08
CA ASP A 321 11.54 22.71 6.89
C ASP A 321 10.04 22.80 7.25
N GLY A 322 9.71 23.27 8.43
CA GLY A 322 8.35 23.39 8.94
C GLY A 322 7.64 22.07 9.22
N SER A 323 8.30 20.94 8.92
CA SER A 323 7.72 19.60 8.88
C SER A 323 7.62 18.96 10.28
N LYS A 324 6.76 17.94 10.41
CA LYS A 324 6.51 17.26 11.70
C LYS A 324 6.75 15.76 11.58
N GLY A 325 7.18 15.13 12.66
CA GLY A 325 7.35 13.68 12.70
C GLY A 325 6.00 12.97 12.67
N LEU A 326 5.22 13.12 13.74
CA LEU A 326 3.85 12.62 13.85
C LEU A 326 2.88 13.80 13.96
N SER A 327 1.74 13.74 13.26
CA SER A 327 0.75 14.83 13.29
C SER A 327 -0.67 14.29 13.21
N ALA A 328 -1.56 14.72 14.13
CA ALA A 328 -2.97 14.41 14.12
C ALA A 328 -3.80 15.57 14.71
N PRO A 329 -5.00 15.87 14.20
CA PRO A 329 -5.94 16.78 14.86
C PRO A 329 -6.56 16.13 16.11
N GLY A 330 -6.76 14.82 16.11
CA GLY A 330 -7.21 14.04 17.25
C GLY A 330 -6.06 13.67 18.21
N ALA A 331 -6.37 12.84 19.19
CA ALA A 331 -5.42 12.39 20.19
C ALA A 331 -4.30 11.52 19.55
N ILE A 332 -3.08 11.66 20.10
CA ILE A 332 -1.98 10.74 19.78
C ILE A 332 -1.69 9.89 21.02
N ASN A 333 -1.99 8.61 20.92
CA ASN A 333 -1.85 7.64 22.00
C ASN A 333 -0.72 6.65 21.71
N ILE A 334 0.38 6.71 22.46
CA ILE A 334 1.47 5.74 22.37
C ILE A 334 1.45 4.87 23.63
N THR A 335 1.02 3.63 23.45
CA THR A 335 0.76 2.68 24.55
C THR A 335 1.71 1.49 24.57
N GLY A 336 2.59 1.36 23.55
CA GLY A 336 3.54 0.25 23.45
C GLY A 336 4.57 0.42 22.34
N GLY A 337 5.36 -0.63 22.15
CA GLY A 337 6.40 -0.69 21.12
C GLY A 337 7.59 0.22 21.38
N LYS A 338 8.35 0.47 20.32
CA LYS A 338 9.47 1.39 20.31
C LYS A 338 9.30 2.42 19.19
N THR A 339 9.13 3.68 19.56
CA THR A 339 8.95 4.78 18.60
C THR A 339 10.09 5.77 18.70
N THR A 340 10.77 5.98 17.57
CA THR A 340 11.84 6.98 17.42
C THR A 340 11.42 8.00 16.36
N VAL A 341 11.43 9.28 16.72
CA VAL A 341 11.05 10.37 15.82
C VAL A 341 12.17 11.40 15.78
N VAL A 342 12.59 11.78 14.58
CA VAL A 342 13.64 12.79 14.38
C VAL A 342 13.17 13.83 13.37
N THR A 343 13.21 15.11 13.72
CA THR A 343 13.00 16.21 12.79
C THR A 343 14.23 17.12 12.78
N THR A 344 14.69 17.52 11.59
CA THR A 344 15.94 18.32 11.46
C THR A 344 15.76 19.61 10.64
N GLY A 345 14.57 19.84 10.08
CA GLY A 345 14.24 21.05 9.33
C GLY A 345 14.27 22.32 10.18
N GLU A 346 14.23 23.48 9.55
CA GLU A 346 14.13 24.79 10.17
C GLU A 346 12.68 25.28 10.18
N ILE A 347 12.41 26.40 10.84
CA ILE A 347 11.10 27.06 10.75
C ILE A 347 10.89 27.51 9.30
N ALA A 348 9.73 27.24 8.75
CA ALA A 348 9.33 27.67 7.41
C ALA A 348 8.11 28.59 7.47
N THR A 349 7.92 29.39 6.42
CA THR A 349 6.67 30.10 6.17
C THR A 349 6.04 29.51 4.93
N VAL A 350 4.85 28.93 5.11
CA VAL A 350 4.08 28.33 4.02
C VAL A 350 2.70 29.00 3.97
N ASP A 351 2.33 29.54 2.83
CA ASP A 351 1.07 30.26 2.63
C ASP A 351 0.82 31.41 3.63
N GLY A 352 1.92 32.02 4.12
CA GLY A 352 1.88 33.09 5.12
C GLY A 352 1.88 32.65 6.58
N ASP A 353 1.77 31.36 6.84
CA ASP A 353 1.78 30.77 8.19
C ASP A 353 3.17 30.26 8.58
N GLU A 354 3.58 30.53 9.81
CA GLU A 354 4.78 29.94 10.39
C GLU A 354 4.57 28.46 10.72
N LYS A 355 5.37 27.59 10.13
CA LYS A 355 5.40 26.15 10.36
C LYS A 355 6.66 25.77 11.13
N LYS A 356 6.51 25.00 12.19
CA LYS A 356 7.61 24.58 13.09
C LYS A 356 7.90 23.10 13.00
N PRO A 357 9.18 22.71 13.04
CA PRO A 357 9.59 21.30 12.92
C PRO A 357 9.43 20.55 14.25
N HIS A 358 8.20 20.24 14.65
CA HIS A 358 7.91 19.45 15.85
C HIS A 358 8.13 17.96 15.64
N GLY A 359 8.50 17.25 16.72
CA GLY A 359 8.57 15.79 16.69
C GLY A 359 7.19 15.15 16.62
N VAL A 360 6.37 15.40 17.64
CA VAL A 360 4.98 14.93 17.73
C VAL A 360 4.06 16.14 17.93
N LYS A 361 3.08 16.34 17.06
CA LYS A 361 2.09 17.42 17.14
C LYS A 361 0.67 16.84 17.12
N SER A 362 -0.13 17.25 18.12
CA SER A 362 -1.57 16.99 18.15
C SER A 362 -2.32 18.28 18.46
N ASP A 363 -3.56 18.41 17.98
CA ASP A 363 -4.43 19.50 18.42
C ASP A 363 -5.26 19.10 19.67
N ALA A 364 -5.26 17.77 19.99
CA ALA A 364 -5.84 17.18 21.20
C ALA A 364 -4.74 16.66 22.16
N ASP A 365 -5.05 15.70 23.01
CA ASP A 365 -4.11 15.16 23.97
C ASP A 365 -3.01 14.28 23.34
N ILE A 366 -1.82 14.31 23.93
CA ILE A 366 -0.74 13.36 23.68
C ILE A 366 -0.56 12.49 24.92
N THR A 367 -0.84 11.18 24.79
CA THR A 367 -0.70 10.23 25.91
C THR A 367 0.47 9.26 25.65
N LEU A 368 1.46 9.27 26.56
CA LEU A 368 2.65 8.42 26.52
C LEU A 368 2.51 7.37 27.64
N ALA A 369 1.80 6.26 27.34
CA ALA A 369 1.35 5.31 28.36
C ALA A 369 2.14 4.00 28.40
N GLY A 370 2.98 3.72 27.40
CA GLY A 370 3.81 2.51 27.38
C GLY A 370 4.89 2.52 26.30
N GLY A 371 5.76 1.52 26.36
CA GLY A 371 6.87 1.36 25.43
C GLY A 371 8.04 2.31 25.63
N GLU A 372 8.86 2.42 24.61
CA GLU A 372 10.04 3.31 24.55
C GLU A 372 9.80 4.41 23.50
N ILE A 373 9.88 5.67 23.90
CA ILE A 373 9.58 6.81 23.04
C ILE A 373 10.75 7.78 23.04
N TYR A 374 11.42 7.90 21.92
CA TYR A 374 12.57 8.76 21.71
C TYR A 374 12.27 9.79 20.62
N VAL A 375 12.28 11.06 20.98
CA VAL A 375 11.98 12.14 20.04
C VAL A 375 13.12 13.14 20.05
N ALA A 376 13.74 13.41 18.91
CA ALA A 376 14.72 14.46 18.71
C ALA A 376 14.17 15.48 17.69
N ALA A 377 13.46 16.49 18.18
CA ALA A 377 12.95 17.58 17.36
C ALA A 377 14.00 18.64 17.10
N SER A 378 13.89 19.32 15.97
CA SER A 378 14.85 20.34 15.53
C SER A 378 15.15 21.38 16.62
N ALA A 379 16.40 21.81 16.65
CA ALA A 379 16.86 22.92 17.49
C ALA A 379 16.18 24.26 17.18
N ASP A 380 15.77 24.44 15.91
CA ASP A 380 15.10 25.65 15.47
C ASP A 380 13.59 25.61 15.74
N GLY A 381 13.23 26.02 16.96
CA GLY A 381 11.83 26.16 17.37
C GLY A 381 11.06 24.87 17.61
N GLY A 382 11.66 23.69 17.30
CA GLY A 382 11.02 22.39 17.46
C GLY A 382 10.77 22.03 18.91
N LYS A 383 9.61 21.43 19.22
CA LYS A 383 9.32 20.74 20.47
C LYS A 383 9.30 19.23 20.20
N ALA A 384 9.78 18.45 21.15
CA ALA A 384 9.63 17.00 21.07
C ALA A 384 8.15 16.61 21.01
N PHE A 385 7.36 17.18 21.91
CA PHE A 385 5.91 17.01 21.95
C PHE A 385 5.26 18.40 22.00
N ASP A 386 4.33 18.67 21.10
CA ASP A 386 3.56 19.89 21.01
C ASP A 386 2.07 19.57 20.89
N THR A 387 1.25 20.21 21.69
CA THR A 387 -0.20 20.05 21.66
C THR A 387 -0.89 21.32 22.09
N ASP A 388 -2.11 21.51 21.63
CA ASP A 388 -3.01 22.58 22.06
C ASP A 388 -3.80 22.20 23.33
N ALA A 389 -3.72 20.92 23.76
CA ALA A 389 -4.34 20.39 24.99
C ALA A 389 -3.28 19.93 26.00
N TYR A 390 -3.20 18.65 26.35
CA TYR A 390 -2.32 18.15 27.39
C TYR A 390 -1.38 17.05 26.91
N ILE A 391 -0.16 17.02 27.49
CA ILE A 391 0.76 15.90 27.36
C ILE A 391 0.70 15.09 28.66
N TYR A 392 0.45 13.80 28.58
CA TYR A 392 0.44 12.90 29.73
C TYR A 392 1.58 11.89 29.65
N THR A 393 2.39 11.83 30.72
CA THR A 393 3.37 10.76 30.92
C THR A 393 2.76 9.72 31.86
N ASN A 394 2.30 8.59 31.29
CA ASN A 394 1.47 7.61 31.97
C ASN A 394 2.06 6.20 31.94
N GLY A 395 3.40 6.04 31.89
CA GLY A 395 4.06 4.75 31.99
C GLY A 395 5.05 4.40 30.87
N ALA A 396 5.18 5.24 29.86
CA ALA A 396 6.21 5.06 28.85
C ALA A 396 7.60 5.48 29.34
N THR A 397 8.65 4.82 28.84
CA THR A 397 10.02 5.35 28.92
C THR A 397 10.20 6.41 27.84
N VAL A 398 10.39 7.66 28.23
CA VAL A 398 10.39 8.80 27.31
C VAL A 398 11.69 9.58 27.40
N MET A 399 12.29 9.93 26.27
CA MET A 399 13.24 11.02 26.12
C MET A 399 12.85 11.91 24.95
N GLY A 400 12.43 13.14 25.24
CA GLY A 400 12.09 14.15 24.25
C GLY A 400 13.12 15.28 24.24
N ILE A 401 13.77 15.51 23.12
CA ILE A 401 14.79 16.55 22.88
C ILE A 401 14.20 17.58 21.90
N GLY A 402 14.38 18.88 22.16
CA GLY A 402 13.93 19.91 21.24
C GLY A 402 14.52 21.30 21.54
N GLY A 403 14.43 22.22 20.59
CA GLY A 403 14.82 23.62 20.76
C GLY A 403 13.91 24.37 21.74
N LYS A 404 12.66 23.93 21.88
CA LYS A 404 11.68 24.42 22.85
C LYS A 404 11.30 23.32 23.84
N ALA A 405 10.86 23.72 25.01
CA ALA A 405 10.46 22.76 26.04
C ALA A 405 9.08 22.17 25.79
N SER A 406 8.95 20.84 25.92
CA SER A 406 7.69 20.15 26.09
C SER A 406 7.35 20.11 27.60
N THR A 407 6.10 20.29 27.97
CA THR A 407 5.70 20.33 29.38
C THR A 407 4.48 19.45 29.60
N PRO A 408 4.67 18.27 30.22
CA PRO A 408 3.55 17.41 30.59
C PRO A 408 2.61 18.03 31.59
N SER A 409 1.39 17.56 31.63
CA SER A 409 0.35 17.91 32.59
C SER A 409 0.74 17.46 34.01
N SER A 410 0.34 18.23 35.00
CA SER A 410 0.43 17.82 36.41
C SER A 410 -0.50 16.64 36.76
N LEU A 411 -1.41 16.27 35.86
CA LEU A 411 -2.28 15.09 35.98
C LEU A 411 -1.62 13.81 35.44
N SER A 412 -0.37 13.88 34.95
CA SER A 412 0.41 12.71 34.56
C SER A 412 0.57 11.74 35.73
N THR A 413 0.42 10.44 35.49
CA THR A 413 0.56 9.40 36.53
C THR A 413 1.99 9.02 36.83
N HIS A 414 2.92 9.34 35.89
CA HIS A 414 4.36 9.13 36.07
C HIS A 414 5.11 10.44 36.15
N GLU A 415 6.14 10.47 36.99
CA GLU A 415 7.01 11.62 37.17
C GLU A 415 7.78 11.92 35.89
N PHE A 416 8.08 13.19 35.71
CA PHE A 416 8.92 13.68 34.62
C PHE A 416 9.92 14.73 35.11
N THR A 417 11.08 14.75 34.46
CA THR A 417 12.12 15.73 34.68
C THR A 417 12.38 16.55 33.42
N LYS A 418 12.66 17.82 33.58
CA LYS A 418 13.03 18.73 32.48
C LYS A 418 14.43 19.30 32.70
N TYR A 419 15.26 19.14 31.66
CA TYR A 419 16.60 19.70 31.61
C TYR A 419 16.64 20.83 30.57
N LYS A 420 17.45 21.87 30.88
CA LYS A 420 17.59 23.05 30.00
C LYS A 420 19.04 23.21 29.58
N ASP A 421 19.21 23.78 28.38
CA ASP A 421 20.51 24.18 27.84
C ASP A 421 21.55 23.04 27.84
N VAL A 422 21.07 21.85 27.44
CA VAL A 422 21.88 20.64 27.29
C VAL A 422 22.50 20.64 25.89
N ASN A 423 23.82 20.51 25.80
CA ASN A 423 24.46 20.33 24.50
C ASN A 423 24.20 18.90 24.00
N VAL A 424 23.53 18.81 22.87
CA VAL A 424 23.24 17.54 22.17
C VAL A 424 23.94 17.58 20.83
N ALA A 425 24.81 16.60 20.60
CA ALA A 425 25.53 16.46 19.34
C ALA A 425 24.96 15.30 18.51
N ALA A 426 25.04 15.44 17.19
CA ALA A 426 24.77 14.37 16.25
C ALA A 426 25.58 13.11 16.61
N GLY A 427 24.97 11.94 16.53
CA GLY A 427 25.60 10.65 16.85
C GLY A 427 25.96 10.44 18.32
N SER A 428 25.71 11.44 19.23
CA SER A 428 26.01 11.30 20.61
C SER A 428 25.01 10.42 21.37
N THR A 429 25.45 9.90 22.51
CA THR A 429 24.53 9.20 23.43
C THR A 429 24.20 10.17 24.57
N VAL A 430 22.91 10.45 24.74
CA VAL A 430 22.35 11.27 25.81
C VAL A 430 21.75 10.37 26.89
N SER A 431 22.07 10.58 28.16
CA SER A 431 21.58 9.76 29.27
C SER A 431 21.18 10.64 30.44
N TYR A 432 19.91 10.55 30.85
CA TYR A 432 19.33 11.26 31.99
C TYR A 432 18.31 10.36 32.70
N ASP A 433 18.32 10.38 34.04
CA ASP A 433 17.40 9.61 34.90
C ASP A 433 17.32 8.11 34.55
N GLY A 434 18.43 7.55 34.03
CA GLY A 434 18.53 6.16 33.62
C GLY A 434 17.89 5.85 32.25
N VAL A 435 17.37 6.86 31.56
CA VAL A 435 16.93 6.75 30.16
C VAL A 435 18.08 7.14 29.23
N THR A 436 18.36 6.32 28.24
CA THR A 436 19.46 6.52 27.30
C THR A 436 18.95 6.55 25.89
N PHE A 437 19.34 7.58 25.14
CA PHE A 437 19.00 7.72 23.71
C PHE A 437 20.26 7.99 22.89
N LYS A 438 20.47 7.19 21.85
CA LYS A 438 21.48 7.47 20.85
C LYS A 438 20.87 8.39 19.78
N VAL A 439 21.26 9.65 19.84
CA VAL A 439 20.81 10.67 18.87
C VAL A 439 21.34 10.30 17.47
N PRO A 440 20.51 10.27 16.45
CA PRO A 440 20.97 9.96 15.09
C PRO A 440 21.98 10.94 14.54
N GLU A 441 22.87 10.47 13.66
CA GLU A 441 23.90 11.28 13.00
C GLU A 441 23.32 12.45 12.18
N ILE A 442 22.09 12.31 11.68
CA ILE A 442 21.39 13.34 10.91
C ILE A 442 20.92 14.52 11.77
N TYR A 443 20.87 14.37 13.11
CA TYR A 443 20.45 15.43 14.01
C TYR A 443 21.47 16.59 13.99
N LYS A 444 20.99 17.82 14.03
CA LYS A 444 21.85 19.01 14.10
C LYS A 444 22.28 19.27 15.56
N ASN A 445 23.55 19.57 15.79
CA ASN A 445 24.04 19.95 17.10
C ASN A 445 23.26 21.12 17.71
N SER A 446 22.86 21.02 18.95
CA SER A 446 22.00 22.02 19.55
C SER A 446 22.20 22.19 21.06
N SER A 447 21.85 23.38 21.58
CA SER A 447 21.53 23.59 22.99
C SER A 447 20.05 23.29 23.21
N ALA A 448 19.75 22.11 23.70
CA ALA A 448 18.40 21.55 23.72
C ALA A 448 17.70 21.67 25.08
N LYS A 449 16.38 21.56 25.05
CA LYS A 449 15.53 21.26 26.20
C LYS A 449 15.19 19.78 26.15
N ILE A 450 15.35 19.10 27.28
CA ILE A 450 15.10 17.65 27.38
C ILE A 450 13.97 17.40 28.36
N LEU A 451 13.05 16.55 27.98
CA LEU A 451 12.02 15.93 28.81
C LEU A 451 12.37 14.45 29.00
N VAL A 452 12.34 13.97 30.21
CA VAL A 452 12.55 12.56 30.57
C VAL A 452 11.40 12.09 31.45
N SER A 453 10.87 10.91 31.20
CA SER A 453 9.94 10.17 32.06
C SER A 453 10.25 8.68 32.00
N LYS A 454 10.03 7.97 33.11
CA LYS A 454 10.29 6.52 33.19
C LYS A 454 9.28 5.88 34.13
#